data_a27fda97ad95f239201986ad9b9a42c2
#
_entry.id   a27fda97ad95f239201986ad9b9a42c2
#
_cell.length_a   1.000
_cell.length_b   1.000
_cell.length_c   1.000
_cell.angle_alpha   90.00
_cell.angle_beta   90.00
_cell.angle_gamma   90.00
#
_symmetry.space_group_name_H-M   'P 1'
#
loop_
_entity.id
_entity.type
_entity.pdbx_description
1 polymer ?
#
loop_
_entity_poly.entity_id
_entity_poly.type
_entity_poly.pdbx_seq_one_letter_code
_entity_poly.pdbx_strand_id
1 'polypeptide(L)'
;MNKTAIKNFAIWARNKLIADVSYDARLIGITEDGIAKPLPQSFGGTQFFDIGTAEPYSISGEAVRQRDKLIEVIQQKEKDTDYKTAYQYVIEEVAYTWFNCLIAIRFMEVNDYLPSHIRVLSSESGKLEPDLVTTPFDAELPFTAEEEAQIFQLKQDNKLDEVFRILFLKQCNALNEILPALFEKTKNYTELLLSLSVIDQDGVVYHLIHDIPEDDFNIERGGQVEIIGWLYQYYNTEPKAAAFAKNGKITKEEIPAVTQLFTPDWIVRYMVENSLGRLWLEGHPDCGLKENWKYYLEEAQQEPEVQAKLAEIRKEYAALNPEDIKLIDPCMGSGHILVYAFDVLMQIYESAGYSQRDAAKSILEHNIYGLDIDDRAYQLAYFAVMMKARQYNRRILNGENTCHVYAIQESNSINRAHLKYFGAGMDDIEKNAAKMQLEGLLDTLTDAKEYGSILNVESYNCCLLYTSPSPRDMRRS
;
A
#
# COMPACT_ATOMS: atom_id res chain seq x y z
N MET A 1 -13.80 -16.83 7.74
CA MET A 1 -12.47 -16.64 7.10
C MET A 1 -11.63 -17.91 7.24
N ASN A 2 -11.19 -18.48 6.11
CA ASN A 2 -10.37 -19.72 6.07
C ASN A 2 -8.87 -19.36 6.13
N LYS A 3 -8.32 -19.22 7.34
CA LYS A 3 -6.91 -18.86 7.54
C LYS A 3 -5.91 -19.85 6.94
N THR A 4 -6.26 -21.14 6.83
CA THR A 4 -5.38 -22.14 6.21
C THR A 4 -5.26 -21.94 4.71
N ALA A 5 -6.37 -21.70 4.02
CA ALA A 5 -6.39 -21.38 2.59
C ALA A 5 -5.58 -20.11 2.30
N ILE A 6 -5.83 -19.03 3.07
CA ILE A 6 -5.13 -17.75 2.96
C ILE A 6 -3.61 -17.93 3.16
N LYS A 7 -3.20 -18.71 4.18
CA LYS A 7 -1.79 -18.99 4.46
C LYS A 7 -1.12 -19.73 3.31
N ASN A 8 -1.74 -20.82 2.86
CA ASN A 8 -1.17 -21.65 1.80
C ASN A 8 -1.01 -20.85 0.50
N PHE A 9 -2.06 -20.11 0.13
CA PHE A 9 -2.02 -19.21 -1.03
C PHE A 9 -0.92 -18.18 -0.90
N ALA A 10 -0.83 -17.44 0.20
CA ALA A 10 0.12 -16.33 0.33
C ALA A 10 1.59 -16.79 0.23
N ILE A 11 1.94 -17.93 0.85
CA ILE A 11 3.29 -18.50 0.76
C ILE A 11 3.58 -18.97 -0.66
N TRP A 12 2.65 -19.69 -1.29
CA TRP A 12 2.79 -20.18 -2.64
C TRP A 12 2.89 -19.04 -3.66
N ALA A 13 1.99 -18.04 -3.56
CA ALA A 13 1.94 -16.90 -4.48
C ALA A 13 3.21 -16.05 -4.42
N ARG A 14 3.80 -15.87 -3.22
CA ARG A 14 5.11 -15.21 -3.09
C ARG A 14 6.17 -15.89 -3.93
N ASN A 15 6.33 -17.21 -3.77
CA ASN A 15 7.34 -17.98 -4.48
C ASN A 15 7.08 -17.99 -5.99
N LYS A 16 5.83 -18.13 -6.40
CA LYS A 16 5.42 -18.09 -7.81
C LYS A 16 5.73 -16.72 -8.45
N LEU A 17 5.31 -15.62 -7.81
CA LEU A 17 5.56 -14.27 -8.32
C LEU A 17 7.06 -13.94 -8.41
N ILE A 18 7.86 -14.32 -7.42
CA ILE A 18 9.32 -14.14 -7.46
C ILE A 18 9.91 -14.92 -8.64
N ALA A 19 9.46 -16.15 -8.88
CA ALA A 19 9.91 -16.96 -10.01
C ALA A 19 9.52 -16.34 -11.35
N ASP A 20 8.29 -15.87 -11.49
CA ASP A 20 7.77 -15.25 -12.72
C ASP A 20 8.50 -13.93 -13.02
N VAL A 21 8.66 -13.04 -12.04
CA VAL A 21 9.41 -11.78 -12.16
C VAL A 21 10.88 -12.04 -12.49
N SER A 22 11.50 -13.06 -11.88
CA SER A 22 12.88 -13.45 -12.19
C SER A 22 13.01 -13.97 -13.61
N TYR A 23 12.01 -14.71 -14.09
CA TYR A 23 11.97 -15.19 -15.46
C TYR A 23 11.87 -14.02 -16.46
N ASP A 24 11.00 -13.06 -16.22
CA ASP A 24 10.86 -11.87 -17.07
C ASP A 24 12.14 -11.03 -17.09
N ALA A 25 12.79 -10.86 -15.93
CA ALA A 25 14.09 -10.19 -15.84
C ALA A 25 15.18 -10.93 -16.66
N ARG A 26 15.17 -12.27 -16.65
CA ARG A 26 16.07 -13.09 -17.47
C ARG A 26 15.86 -12.88 -18.97
N LEU A 27 14.61 -12.74 -19.43
CA LEU A 27 14.29 -12.49 -20.83
C LEU A 27 14.97 -11.22 -21.37
N ILE A 28 15.16 -10.23 -20.51
CA ILE A 28 15.82 -8.95 -20.83
C ILE A 28 17.30 -8.91 -20.40
N GLY A 29 17.89 -10.08 -20.14
CA GLY A 29 19.31 -10.25 -19.85
C GLY A 29 19.72 -9.80 -18.43
N ILE A 30 18.81 -9.79 -17.44
CA ILE A 30 19.11 -9.45 -16.04
C ILE A 30 18.87 -10.69 -15.18
N THR A 31 19.92 -11.19 -14.55
CA THR A 31 19.87 -12.41 -13.71
C THR A 31 20.56 -12.17 -12.37
N GLU A 32 20.49 -13.12 -11.46
CA GLU A 32 21.24 -13.05 -10.19
C GLU A 32 22.76 -13.09 -10.35
N ASP A 33 23.26 -13.54 -11.51
CA ASP A 33 24.68 -13.63 -11.82
C ASP A 33 25.24 -12.36 -12.48
N GLY A 34 24.37 -11.47 -12.98
CA GLY A 34 24.77 -10.21 -13.59
C GLY A 34 23.84 -9.70 -14.68
N ILE A 35 24.26 -8.61 -15.30
CA ILE A 35 23.53 -7.90 -16.36
C ILE A 35 24.20 -8.16 -17.71
N ALA A 36 23.50 -8.85 -18.61
CA ALA A 36 23.97 -9.10 -19.96
C ALA A 36 23.88 -7.83 -20.83
N LYS A 37 24.86 -7.64 -21.69
CA LYS A 37 24.79 -6.62 -22.74
C LYS A 37 23.86 -7.08 -23.88
N PRO A 38 23.15 -6.14 -24.53
CA PRO A 38 22.40 -6.46 -25.73
C PRO A 38 23.30 -7.11 -26.79
N LEU A 39 22.74 -8.03 -27.59
CA LEU A 39 23.45 -8.69 -28.68
C LEU A 39 23.91 -7.69 -29.76
N PRO A 40 25.00 -7.98 -30.49
CA PRO A 40 25.53 -7.08 -31.52
C PRO A 40 24.55 -6.68 -32.64
N GLN A 41 23.52 -7.50 -32.86
CA GLN A 41 22.45 -7.22 -33.83
C GLN A 41 21.43 -6.17 -33.34
N SER A 42 21.58 -5.63 -32.14
CA SER A 42 20.71 -4.57 -31.62
C SER A 42 20.90 -3.28 -32.40
N PHE A 43 19.82 -2.71 -32.93
CA PHE A 43 19.82 -1.49 -33.74
C PHE A 43 18.51 -0.71 -33.64
N GLY A 44 18.51 0.54 -34.00
CA GLY A 44 17.31 1.35 -34.20
C GLY A 44 16.40 1.50 -32.94
N GLY A 45 16.98 1.41 -31.75
CA GLY A 45 16.20 1.47 -30.49
C GLY A 45 15.60 0.12 -30.07
N THR A 46 15.93 -0.99 -30.79
CA THR A 46 15.57 -2.36 -30.39
C THR A 46 16.80 -3.06 -29.82
N GLN A 47 16.64 -3.70 -28.69
CA GLN A 47 17.67 -4.52 -28.03
C GLN A 47 17.28 -6.00 -28.09
N PHE A 48 18.26 -6.88 -28.40
CA PHE A 48 18.09 -8.32 -28.47
C PHE A 48 18.92 -8.99 -27.37
N PHE A 49 18.36 -10.03 -26.75
CA PHE A 49 19.00 -10.78 -25.69
C PHE A 49 18.98 -12.28 -25.97
N ASP A 50 20.09 -12.94 -25.69
CA ASP A 50 20.19 -14.40 -25.74
C ASP A 50 19.54 -14.99 -24.50
N ILE A 51 18.47 -15.75 -24.73
CA ILE A 51 17.71 -16.45 -23.65
C ILE A 51 17.90 -17.98 -23.75
N GLY A 52 18.82 -18.45 -24.59
CA GLY A 52 19.09 -19.87 -24.81
C GLY A 52 18.12 -20.57 -25.79
N THR A 53 17.36 -19.78 -26.56
CA THR A 53 16.48 -20.27 -27.63
C THR A 53 17.04 -19.93 -29.01
N ALA A 54 16.49 -20.55 -30.06
CA ALA A 54 16.95 -20.28 -31.46
C ALA A 54 16.74 -18.81 -31.87
N GLU A 55 15.69 -18.17 -31.33
CA GLU A 55 15.40 -16.76 -31.56
C GLU A 55 15.64 -15.97 -30.27
N PRO A 56 16.41 -14.83 -30.37
CA PRO A 56 16.65 -13.98 -29.19
C PRO A 56 15.39 -13.22 -28.83
N TYR A 57 15.23 -12.95 -27.52
CA TYR A 57 14.18 -12.08 -27.04
C TYR A 57 14.48 -10.63 -27.37
N SER A 58 13.48 -9.84 -27.74
CA SER A 58 13.67 -8.44 -28.13
C SER A 58 12.76 -7.49 -27.39
N ILE A 59 13.30 -6.32 -27.03
CA ILE A 59 12.55 -5.19 -26.48
C ILE A 59 12.83 -3.93 -27.28
N SER A 60 11.87 -3.01 -27.34
CA SER A 60 12.00 -1.76 -28.08
C SER A 60 11.27 -0.60 -27.39
N GLY A 61 11.60 0.61 -27.79
CA GLY A 61 10.90 1.83 -27.35
C GLY A 61 10.96 2.05 -25.85
N GLU A 62 9.80 2.11 -25.18
CA GLU A 62 9.68 2.36 -23.74
C GLU A 62 10.28 1.22 -22.90
N ALA A 63 10.16 -0.03 -23.35
CA ALA A 63 10.71 -1.18 -22.63
C ALA A 63 12.25 -1.10 -22.45
N VAL A 64 12.97 -0.47 -23.41
CA VAL A 64 14.41 -0.22 -23.28
C VAL A 64 14.69 0.75 -22.13
N ARG A 65 13.92 1.83 -22.01
CA ARG A 65 14.08 2.80 -20.93
C ARG A 65 13.72 2.20 -19.56
N GLN A 66 12.67 1.39 -19.52
CA GLN A 66 12.28 0.67 -18.30
C GLN A 66 13.38 -0.30 -17.86
N ARG A 67 14.03 -1.01 -18.82
CA ARG A 67 15.18 -1.86 -18.53
C ARG A 67 16.36 -1.06 -17.98
N ASP A 68 16.69 0.07 -18.58
CA ASP A 68 17.79 0.92 -18.10
C ASP A 68 17.50 1.41 -16.69
N LYS A 69 16.23 1.77 -16.39
CA LYS A 69 15.81 2.17 -15.05
C LYS A 69 15.91 1.03 -14.03
N LEU A 70 15.55 -0.19 -14.40
CA LEU A 70 15.72 -1.38 -13.56
C LEU A 70 17.20 -1.59 -13.21
N ILE A 71 18.09 -1.45 -14.19
CA ILE A 71 19.53 -1.55 -13.98
C ILE A 71 20.03 -0.48 -13.00
N GLU A 72 19.60 0.78 -13.18
CA GLU A 72 19.97 1.86 -12.26
C GLU A 72 19.56 1.56 -10.82
N VAL A 73 18.34 1.04 -10.61
CA VAL A 73 17.83 0.71 -9.27
C VAL A 73 18.63 -0.41 -8.64
N ILE A 74 18.94 -1.49 -9.40
CA ILE A 74 19.77 -2.59 -8.90
C ILE A 74 21.16 -2.06 -8.53
N GLN A 75 21.81 -1.28 -9.40
CA GLN A 75 23.13 -0.71 -9.15
C GLN A 75 23.16 0.29 -8.00
N GLN A 76 22.06 0.98 -7.74
CA GLN A 76 21.97 1.87 -6.57
C GLN A 76 21.92 1.05 -5.26
N LYS A 77 21.12 -0.02 -5.23
CA LYS A 77 21.05 -0.92 -4.07
C LYS A 77 22.35 -1.73 -3.86
N GLU A 78 23.06 -2.04 -4.94
CA GLU A 78 24.37 -2.72 -4.87
C GLU A 78 25.42 -1.92 -4.13
N LYS A 79 25.33 -0.59 -4.08
CA LYS A 79 26.30 0.25 -3.32
C LYS A 79 26.31 -0.03 -1.82
N ASP A 80 25.18 -0.45 -1.27
CA ASP A 80 24.99 -0.72 0.15
C ASP A 80 25.11 -2.22 0.48
N THR A 81 25.11 -3.09 -0.57
CA THR A 81 25.13 -4.56 -0.45
C THR A 81 26.05 -5.17 -1.52
N ASP A 82 25.76 -6.36 -1.98
CA ASP A 82 26.35 -6.97 -3.19
C ASP A 82 25.29 -7.09 -4.29
N TYR A 83 25.74 -7.32 -5.54
CA TYR A 83 24.84 -7.39 -6.71
C TYR A 83 23.73 -8.43 -6.54
N LYS A 84 24.07 -9.64 -6.07
CA LYS A 84 23.09 -10.73 -5.93
C LYS A 84 22.00 -10.36 -4.91
N THR A 85 22.39 -9.81 -3.79
CA THR A 85 21.48 -9.32 -2.77
C THR A 85 20.61 -8.17 -3.29
N ALA A 86 21.19 -7.20 -4.00
CA ALA A 86 20.47 -6.09 -4.61
C ALA A 86 19.44 -6.57 -5.64
N TYR A 87 19.83 -7.51 -6.50
CA TYR A 87 18.94 -8.15 -7.49
C TYR A 87 17.75 -8.82 -6.79
N GLN A 88 18.00 -9.66 -5.77
CA GLN A 88 16.96 -10.37 -5.03
C GLN A 88 15.96 -9.40 -4.38
N TYR A 89 16.44 -8.30 -3.80
CA TYR A 89 15.56 -7.27 -3.21
C TYR A 89 14.66 -6.60 -4.25
N VAL A 90 15.20 -6.24 -5.42
CA VAL A 90 14.41 -5.60 -6.47
C VAL A 90 13.36 -6.56 -7.03
N ILE A 91 13.73 -7.82 -7.27
CA ILE A 91 12.79 -8.84 -7.73
C ILE A 91 11.67 -9.06 -6.72
N GLU A 92 12.00 -9.17 -5.43
CA GLU A 92 11.00 -9.34 -4.38
C GLU A 92 10.10 -8.11 -4.22
N GLU A 93 10.66 -6.90 -4.37
CA GLU A 93 9.89 -5.64 -4.34
C GLU A 93 8.85 -5.60 -5.47
N VAL A 94 9.23 -5.99 -6.69
CA VAL A 94 8.31 -6.07 -7.83
C VAL A 94 7.25 -7.15 -7.62
N ALA A 95 7.66 -8.35 -7.19
CA ALA A 95 6.73 -9.45 -6.92
C ALA A 95 5.69 -9.07 -5.86
N TYR A 96 6.13 -8.36 -4.82
CA TYR A 96 5.25 -7.87 -3.77
C TYR A 96 4.28 -6.77 -4.27
N THR A 97 4.74 -5.87 -5.13
CA THR A 97 3.88 -4.85 -5.76
C THR A 97 2.72 -5.51 -6.50
N TRP A 98 3.00 -6.53 -7.31
CA TRP A 98 1.95 -7.26 -8.03
C TRP A 98 1.05 -8.06 -7.09
N PHE A 99 1.60 -8.67 -6.05
CA PHE A 99 0.80 -9.32 -5.01
C PHE A 99 -0.22 -8.36 -4.40
N ASN A 100 0.21 -7.16 -3.98
CA ASN A 100 -0.67 -6.15 -3.40
C ASN A 100 -1.76 -5.69 -4.38
N CYS A 101 -1.41 -5.43 -5.65
CA CYS A 101 -2.37 -5.05 -6.67
C CYS A 101 -3.44 -6.13 -6.89
N LEU A 102 -3.02 -7.40 -6.98
CA LEU A 102 -3.95 -8.52 -7.16
C LEU A 102 -4.92 -8.67 -5.99
N ILE A 103 -4.42 -8.61 -4.75
CA ILE A 103 -5.25 -8.71 -3.55
C ILE A 103 -6.23 -7.55 -3.45
N ALA A 104 -5.77 -6.34 -3.73
CA ALA A 104 -6.61 -5.15 -3.68
C ALA A 104 -7.74 -5.20 -4.73
N ILE A 105 -7.39 -5.54 -5.96
CA ILE A 105 -8.39 -5.68 -7.03
C ILE A 105 -9.37 -6.80 -6.69
N ARG A 106 -8.90 -7.95 -6.17
CA ARG A 106 -9.79 -9.05 -5.75
C ARG A 106 -10.78 -8.58 -4.67
N PHE A 107 -10.31 -7.86 -3.66
CA PHE A 107 -11.17 -7.31 -2.62
C PHE A 107 -12.19 -6.32 -3.20
N MET A 108 -11.74 -5.42 -4.09
CA MET A 108 -12.62 -4.41 -4.69
C MET A 108 -13.67 -5.01 -5.62
N GLU A 109 -13.31 -5.99 -6.47
CA GLU A 109 -14.26 -6.61 -7.40
C GLU A 109 -15.33 -7.42 -6.68
N VAL A 110 -14.95 -8.16 -5.59
CA VAL A 110 -15.90 -8.98 -4.82
C VAL A 110 -16.92 -8.11 -4.07
N ASN A 111 -16.53 -6.90 -3.64
CA ASN A 111 -17.39 -5.98 -2.90
C ASN A 111 -18.04 -4.89 -3.78
N ASP A 112 -17.90 -4.99 -5.10
CA ASP A 112 -18.41 -3.98 -6.05
C ASP A 112 -17.89 -2.56 -5.73
N TYR A 113 -16.58 -2.44 -5.46
CA TYR A 113 -15.92 -1.17 -5.17
C TYR A 113 -15.12 -0.60 -6.33
N LEU A 114 -14.99 -1.36 -7.43
CA LEU A 114 -14.38 -0.87 -8.66
C LEU A 114 -15.27 0.19 -9.33
N PRO A 115 -14.71 1.30 -9.84
CA PRO A 115 -15.48 2.34 -10.51
C PRO A 115 -16.27 1.83 -11.72
N SER A 116 -15.73 0.87 -12.46
CA SER A 116 -16.35 0.26 -13.64
C SER A 116 -17.46 -0.75 -13.34
N HIS A 117 -17.55 -1.23 -12.09
CA HIS A 117 -18.43 -2.35 -11.71
C HIS A 117 -18.18 -3.65 -12.50
N ILE A 118 -17.02 -3.79 -13.17
CA ILE A 118 -16.63 -4.97 -13.95
C ILE A 118 -15.57 -5.73 -13.20
N ARG A 119 -15.73 -7.06 -13.10
CA ARG A 119 -14.74 -7.93 -12.46
C ARG A 119 -13.47 -8.02 -13.32
N VAL A 120 -12.34 -7.77 -12.70
CA VAL A 120 -11.02 -7.67 -13.37
C VAL A 120 -10.31 -9.01 -13.41
N LEU A 121 -10.38 -9.76 -12.32
CA LEU A 121 -9.67 -11.04 -12.16
C LEU A 121 -10.60 -12.24 -12.37
N SER A 122 -11.90 -12.07 -12.16
CA SER A 122 -12.88 -13.15 -12.19
C SER A 122 -14.08 -12.80 -13.06
N SER A 123 -15.03 -13.74 -13.18
CA SER A 123 -16.30 -13.52 -13.88
C SER A 123 -17.48 -13.78 -12.93
N GLU A 124 -18.49 -12.93 -12.96
CA GLU A 124 -19.76 -13.14 -12.25
C GLU A 124 -20.48 -14.41 -12.70
N SER A 125 -20.33 -14.75 -13.98
CA SER A 125 -20.93 -15.95 -14.55
C SER A 125 -20.17 -17.25 -14.22
N GLY A 126 -19.06 -17.18 -13.46
CA GLY A 126 -18.21 -18.32 -13.11
C GLY A 126 -17.38 -18.87 -14.26
N LYS A 127 -17.21 -18.13 -15.35
CA LYS A 127 -16.30 -18.47 -16.45
C LYS A 127 -14.86 -18.31 -15.98
N LEU A 128 -13.94 -19.04 -16.64
CA LEU A 128 -12.51 -18.89 -16.38
C LEU A 128 -11.99 -17.52 -16.88
N GLU A 129 -12.49 -17.05 -18.03
CA GLU A 129 -12.12 -15.74 -18.58
C GLU A 129 -12.76 -14.62 -17.74
N PRO A 130 -11.98 -13.65 -17.24
CA PRO A 130 -12.49 -12.49 -16.50
C PRO A 130 -13.47 -11.64 -17.31
N ASP A 131 -14.42 -11.01 -16.63
CA ASP A 131 -15.40 -10.13 -17.29
C ASP A 131 -14.71 -8.97 -18.01
N LEU A 132 -13.63 -8.41 -17.46
CA LEU A 132 -12.85 -7.35 -18.11
C LEU A 132 -12.24 -7.82 -19.44
N VAL A 133 -11.81 -9.08 -19.57
CA VAL A 133 -11.30 -9.63 -20.84
C VAL A 133 -12.46 -9.88 -21.81
N THR A 134 -13.60 -10.33 -21.31
CA THR A 134 -14.80 -10.59 -22.12
C THR A 134 -15.35 -9.30 -22.75
N THR A 135 -15.50 -8.22 -21.94
CA THR A 135 -16.07 -6.92 -22.35
C THR A 135 -15.13 -5.76 -22.01
N PRO A 136 -13.95 -5.65 -22.65
CA PRO A 136 -12.91 -4.71 -22.23
C PRO A 136 -13.30 -3.24 -22.31
N PHE A 137 -14.18 -2.90 -23.26
CA PHE A 137 -14.55 -1.50 -23.51
C PHE A 137 -15.72 -1.03 -22.64
N ASP A 138 -16.44 -1.95 -21.99
CA ASP A 138 -17.49 -1.59 -21.04
C ASP A 138 -16.93 -1.06 -19.71
N ALA A 139 -15.62 -1.29 -19.45
CA ALA A 139 -14.94 -0.79 -18.27
C ALA A 139 -14.62 0.71 -18.28
N GLU A 140 -14.91 1.42 -19.37
CA GLU A 140 -14.66 2.87 -19.55
C GLU A 140 -13.22 3.28 -19.26
N LEU A 141 -12.25 2.37 -19.47
CA LEU A 141 -10.84 2.67 -19.32
C LEU A 141 -10.31 3.56 -20.45
N PRO A 142 -9.33 4.44 -20.20
CA PRO A 142 -8.82 5.38 -21.20
C PRO A 142 -7.91 4.67 -22.21
N PHE A 143 -8.49 4.13 -23.28
CA PHE A 143 -7.76 3.53 -24.40
C PHE A 143 -7.44 4.54 -25.49
N THR A 144 -6.28 4.38 -26.15
CA THR A 144 -6.01 5.02 -27.44
C THR A 144 -6.58 4.16 -28.57
N ALA A 145 -6.77 4.75 -29.75
CA ALA A 145 -7.26 4.01 -30.91
C ALA A 145 -6.32 2.85 -31.31
N GLU A 146 -5.01 3.01 -31.09
CA GLU A 146 -4.01 1.98 -31.33
C GLU A 146 -4.16 0.82 -30.36
N GLU A 147 -4.40 1.10 -29.08
CA GLU A 147 -4.61 0.08 -28.03
C GLU A 147 -5.92 -0.68 -28.27
N GLU A 148 -6.99 0.00 -28.67
CA GLU A 148 -8.25 -0.67 -29.05
C GLU A 148 -8.03 -1.64 -30.23
N ALA A 149 -7.36 -1.19 -31.28
CA ALA A 149 -7.04 -2.04 -32.42
C ALA A 149 -6.15 -3.24 -32.02
N GLN A 150 -5.17 -3.03 -31.15
CA GLN A 150 -4.32 -4.07 -30.63
C GLN A 150 -5.11 -5.11 -29.81
N ILE A 151 -6.00 -4.67 -28.92
CA ILE A 151 -6.86 -5.55 -28.12
C ILE A 151 -7.73 -6.40 -29.04
N PHE A 152 -8.36 -5.80 -30.07
CA PHE A 152 -9.13 -6.54 -31.05
C PHE A 152 -8.32 -7.60 -31.77
N GLN A 153 -7.13 -7.26 -32.26
CA GLN A 153 -6.25 -8.22 -32.95
C GLN A 153 -5.83 -9.37 -32.04
N LEU A 154 -5.39 -9.06 -30.81
CA LEU A 154 -4.98 -10.07 -29.83
C LEU A 154 -6.13 -11.02 -29.46
N LYS A 155 -7.38 -10.51 -29.34
CA LYS A 155 -8.56 -11.36 -29.12
C LYS A 155 -8.85 -12.27 -30.31
N GLN A 156 -8.70 -11.79 -31.55
CA GLN A 156 -8.83 -12.64 -32.75
C GLN A 156 -7.77 -13.73 -32.82
N ASP A 157 -6.55 -13.42 -32.37
CA ASP A 157 -5.43 -14.37 -32.31
C ASP A 157 -5.48 -15.32 -31.09
N ASN A 158 -6.56 -15.20 -30.25
CA ASN A 158 -6.74 -15.95 -28.99
C ASN A 158 -5.59 -15.77 -27.97
N LYS A 159 -4.95 -14.60 -27.97
CA LYS A 159 -3.85 -14.24 -27.08
C LYS A 159 -4.38 -13.55 -25.83
N LEU A 160 -5.16 -14.27 -25.02
CA LEU A 160 -5.93 -13.71 -23.91
C LEU A 160 -5.05 -13.15 -22.79
N ASP A 161 -3.87 -13.73 -22.53
CA ASP A 161 -2.95 -13.24 -21.50
C ASP A 161 -2.32 -11.90 -21.92
N GLU A 162 -2.02 -11.69 -23.23
CA GLU A 162 -1.54 -10.40 -23.73
C GLU A 162 -2.64 -9.33 -23.63
N VAL A 163 -3.90 -9.70 -23.93
CA VAL A 163 -5.07 -8.83 -23.73
C VAL A 163 -5.20 -8.47 -22.25
N PHE A 164 -5.19 -9.47 -21.37
CA PHE A 164 -5.33 -9.25 -19.94
C PHE A 164 -4.23 -8.33 -19.39
N ARG A 165 -2.98 -8.54 -19.80
CA ARG A 165 -1.86 -7.69 -19.40
C ARG A 165 -2.11 -6.20 -19.70
N ILE A 166 -2.56 -5.88 -20.92
CA ILE A 166 -2.90 -4.49 -21.31
C ILE A 166 -4.02 -3.94 -20.41
N LEU A 167 -5.09 -4.70 -20.27
CA LEU A 167 -6.27 -4.28 -19.50
C LEU A 167 -5.95 -4.12 -18.02
N PHE A 168 -5.20 -5.04 -17.42
CA PHE A 168 -4.79 -5.01 -16.03
C PHE A 168 -3.91 -3.79 -15.71
N LEU A 169 -2.94 -3.48 -16.56
CA LEU A 169 -2.12 -2.28 -16.41
C LEU A 169 -2.95 -1.00 -16.52
N LYS A 170 -3.89 -0.94 -17.48
CA LYS A 170 -4.82 0.19 -17.59
C LYS A 170 -5.70 0.34 -16.35
N GLN A 171 -6.21 -0.77 -15.82
CA GLN A 171 -7.01 -0.77 -14.59
C GLN A 171 -6.18 -0.28 -13.39
N CYS A 172 -4.95 -0.77 -13.22
CA CYS A 172 -4.05 -0.29 -12.16
C CYS A 172 -3.77 1.22 -12.29
N ASN A 173 -3.52 1.71 -13.50
CA ASN A 173 -3.29 3.14 -13.76
C ASN A 173 -4.54 4.00 -13.49
N ALA A 174 -5.73 3.50 -13.81
CA ALA A 174 -6.97 4.18 -13.46
C ALA A 174 -7.20 4.22 -11.93
N LEU A 175 -6.90 3.11 -11.24
CA LEU A 175 -6.99 3.04 -9.78
C LEU A 175 -5.96 3.93 -9.07
N ASN A 176 -4.83 4.29 -9.70
CA ASN A 176 -3.89 5.27 -9.16
C ASN A 176 -4.54 6.63 -8.87
N GLU A 177 -5.53 7.04 -9.64
CA GLU A 177 -6.19 8.34 -9.44
C GLU A 177 -6.98 8.39 -8.12
N ILE A 178 -7.50 7.26 -7.65
CA ILE A 178 -8.33 7.15 -6.45
C ILE A 178 -7.61 6.52 -5.25
N LEU A 179 -6.57 5.72 -5.50
CA LEU A 179 -5.77 5.02 -4.48
C LEU A 179 -4.26 5.12 -4.81
N PRO A 180 -3.69 6.35 -4.85
CA PRO A 180 -2.33 6.59 -5.34
C PRO A 180 -1.22 5.93 -4.51
N ALA A 181 -1.47 5.63 -3.23
CA ALA A 181 -0.48 5.01 -2.37
C ALA A 181 -0.29 3.51 -2.66
N LEU A 182 -1.31 2.84 -3.22
CA LEU A 182 -1.24 1.42 -3.53
C LEU A 182 -0.94 1.15 -5.00
N PHE A 183 -1.59 1.89 -5.89
CA PHE A 183 -1.41 1.77 -7.33
C PHE A 183 -0.49 2.89 -7.83
N GLU A 184 0.82 2.68 -7.76
CA GLU A 184 1.78 3.61 -8.36
C GLU A 184 1.56 3.68 -9.86
N LYS A 185 1.81 4.87 -10.48
CA LYS A 185 1.76 4.97 -11.95
C LYS A 185 2.80 4.03 -12.54
N THR A 186 2.32 3.02 -13.23
CA THR A 186 3.11 1.93 -13.80
C THR A 186 3.88 2.38 -15.07
N LYS A 187 4.51 3.56 -15.09
CA LYS A 187 5.46 3.94 -16.17
C LYS A 187 6.89 3.63 -15.80
N ASN A 188 7.10 2.67 -14.93
CA ASN A 188 8.44 2.28 -14.51
C ASN A 188 8.75 0.83 -14.90
N TYR A 189 9.90 0.34 -14.50
CA TYR A 189 10.37 -1.02 -14.79
C TYR A 189 9.47 -2.15 -14.26
N THR A 190 8.54 -1.87 -13.35
CA THR A 190 7.64 -2.91 -12.81
C THR A 190 6.71 -3.46 -13.88
N GLU A 191 6.26 -2.63 -14.84
CA GLU A 191 5.45 -3.11 -15.97
C GLU A 191 6.19 -4.12 -16.85
N LEU A 192 7.50 -3.93 -17.01
CA LEU A 192 8.34 -4.80 -17.84
C LEU A 192 8.41 -6.22 -17.25
N LEU A 193 8.25 -6.33 -15.93
CA LEU A 193 8.35 -7.57 -15.16
C LEU A 193 6.96 -8.09 -14.75
N LEU A 194 5.92 -7.80 -15.53
CA LEU A 194 4.56 -8.29 -15.29
C LEU A 194 4.24 -9.42 -16.28
N SER A 195 4.15 -10.64 -15.75
CA SER A 195 3.74 -11.84 -16.47
C SER A 195 2.59 -12.50 -15.70
N LEU A 196 1.36 -12.11 -16.02
CA LEU A 196 0.14 -12.68 -15.43
C LEU A 196 -0.63 -13.44 -16.50
N SER A 197 -1.01 -14.68 -16.20
CA SER A 197 -1.91 -15.48 -17.02
C SER A 197 -3.27 -15.60 -16.34
N VAL A 198 -4.34 -15.50 -17.14
CA VAL A 198 -5.72 -15.76 -16.72
C VAL A 198 -6.25 -17.09 -17.21
N ILE A 199 -5.52 -17.74 -18.11
CA ILE A 199 -5.87 -19.07 -18.65
C ILE A 199 -5.07 -20.21 -18.02
N ASP A 200 -3.90 -19.90 -17.41
CA ASP A 200 -3.05 -20.89 -16.74
C ASP A 200 -3.62 -21.25 -15.36
N GLN A 201 -3.95 -22.52 -15.18
CA GLN A 201 -4.43 -23.03 -13.90
C GLN A 201 -3.35 -23.10 -12.81
N ASP A 202 -2.07 -23.03 -13.19
CA ASP A 202 -0.94 -22.87 -12.26
C ASP A 202 -0.57 -21.38 -12.05
N GLY A 203 -1.36 -20.45 -12.60
CA GLY A 203 -1.17 -19.02 -12.48
C GLY A 203 -1.69 -18.44 -11.17
N VAL A 204 -1.06 -17.32 -10.71
CA VAL A 204 -1.41 -16.66 -9.44
C VAL A 204 -2.86 -16.18 -9.43
N VAL A 205 -3.39 -15.71 -10.56
CA VAL A 205 -4.79 -15.26 -10.68
C VAL A 205 -5.75 -16.41 -10.45
N TYR A 206 -5.49 -17.57 -11.06
CA TYR A 206 -6.33 -18.75 -10.89
C TYR A 206 -6.40 -19.19 -9.42
N HIS A 207 -5.24 -19.33 -8.77
CA HIS A 207 -5.17 -19.74 -7.36
C HIS A 207 -5.79 -18.73 -6.41
N LEU A 208 -5.65 -17.42 -6.67
CA LEU A 208 -6.30 -16.39 -5.86
C LEU A 208 -7.83 -16.54 -5.84
N ILE A 209 -8.41 -16.91 -6.99
CA ILE A 209 -9.86 -17.03 -7.16
C ILE A 209 -10.38 -18.35 -6.59
N HIS A 210 -9.63 -19.46 -6.75
CA HIS A 210 -10.15 -20.80 -6.46
C HIS A 210 -9.72 -21.34 -5.09
N ASP A 211 -8.54 -20.95 -4.57
CA ASP A 211 -8.03 -21.48 -3.31
C ASP A 211 -8.59 -20.72 -2.10
N ILE A 212 -8.88 -19.42 -2.26
CA ILE A 212 -9.48 -18.62 -1.20
C ILE A 212 -10.98 -18.46 -1.49
N PRO A 213 -11.86 -18.86 -0.56
CA PRO A 213 -13.30 -18.65 -0.74
C PRO A 213 -13.65 -17.19 -0.98
N GLU A 214 -14.50 -16.91 -1.98
CA GLU A 214 -14.94 -15.54 -2.28
C GLU A 214 -15.60 -14.88 -1.05
N ASP A 215 -16.35 -15.65 -0.27
CA ASP A 215 -17.01 -15.15 0.95
C ASP A 215 -16.01 -14.61 2.00
N ASP A 216 -14.74 -15.04 1.96
CA ASP A 216 -13.70 -14.48 2.85
C ASP A 216 -13.32 -13.02 2.50
N PHE A 217 -13.51 -12.62 1.23
CA PHE A 217 -13.35 -11.24 0.77
C PHE A 217 -14.66 -10.44 0.86
N ASN A 218 -15.83 -11.10 0.85
CA ASN A 218 -17.12 -10.45 0.75
C ASN A 218 -17.62 -9.99 2.13
N ILE A 219 -17.66 -8.67 2.35
CA ILE A 219 -18.06 -8.05 3.62
C ILE A 219 -19.52 -8.37 3.97
N GLU A 220 -20.41 -8.43 2.99
CA GLU A 220 -21.83 -8.74 3.22
C GLU A 220 -22.07 -10.18 3.63
N ARG A 221 -21.11 -11.10 3.33
CA ARG A 221 -21.16 -12.51 3.66
C ARG A 221 -20.26 -12.92 4.83
N GLY A 222 -19.75 -11.94 5.57
CA GLY A 222 -18.93 -12.16 6.77
C GLY A 222 -17.42 -12.10 6.53
N GLY A 223 -16.99 -11.77 5.32
CA GLY A 223 -15.61 -11.36 5.04
C GLY A 223 -15.26 -10.04 5.72
N GLN A 224 -13.99 -9.78 5.86
CA GLN A 224 -13.49 -8.61 6.58
C GLN A 224 -12.27 -8.02 5.86
N VAL A 225 -12.08 -6.70 6.00
CA VAL A 225 -10.89 -6.00 5.46
C VAL A 225 -9.60 -6.58 6.03
N GLU A 226 -9.64 -7.17 7.21
CA GLU A 226 -8.53 -7.82 7.90
C GLU A 226 -7.90 -8.99 7.12
N ILE A 227 -8.57 -9.53 6.09
CA ILE A 227 -7.98 -10.53 5.20
C ILE A 227 -6.67 -10.03 4.57
N ILE A 228 -6.57 -8.73 4.30
CA ILE A 228 -5.39 -8.07 3.74
C ILE A 228 -4.21 -8.22 4.70
N GLY A 229 -4.44 -8.00 5.99
CA GLY A 229 -3.41 -8.18 7.02
C GLY A 229 -2.95 -9.62 7.19
N TRP A 230 -3.87 -10.59 7.09
CA TRP A 230 -3.51 -12.01 7.10
C TRP A 230 -2.68 -12.41 5.89
N LEU A 231 -3.04 -11.96 4.69
CA LEU A 231 -2.27 -12.19 3.47
C LEU A 231 -0.85 -11.63 3.59
N TYR A 232 -0.69 -10.41 4.11
CA TYR A 232 0.60 -9.80 4.36
C TYR A 232 1.44 -10.59 5.37
N GLN A 233 0.85 -10.98 6.49
CA GLN A 233 1.56 -11.78 7.49
C GLN A 233 2.06 -13.11 6.91
N TYR A 234 1.22 -13.80 6.15
CA TYR A 234 1.58 -15.10 5.62
C TYR A 234 2.56 -15.01 4.45
N TYR A 235 2.52 -13.95 3.66
CA TYR A 235 3.52 -13.65 2.64
C TYR A 235 4.93 -13.58 3.24
N ASN A 236 5.08 -12.99 4.42
CA ASN A 236 6.35 -12.84 5.12
C ASN A 236 6.76 -14.06 5.99
N THR A 237 6.04 -15.17 5.94
CA THR A 237 6.31 -16.34 6.81
C THR A 237 7.70 -16.92 6.56
N GLU A 238 8.08 -17.14 5.30
CA GLU A 238 9.38 -17.73 4.95
C GLU A 238 10.55 -16.76 5.18
N PRO A 239 10.50 -15.45 4.78
CA PRO A 239 11.52 -14.48 5.14
C PRO A 239 11.77 -14.38 6.65
N LYS A 240 10.69 -14.38 7.45
CA LYS A 240 10.76 -14.38 8.90
C LYS A 240 11.48 -15.62 9.44
N ALA A 241 11.12 -16.81 8.95
CA ALA A 241 11.74 -18.06 9.34
C ALA A 241 13.23 -18.10 8.96
N ALA A 242 13.58 -17.64 7.77
CA ALA A 242 14.96 -17.57 7.30
C ALA A 242 15.81 -16.62 8.14
N ALA A 243 15.29 -15.44 8.48
CA ALA A 243 15.98 -14.46 9.32
C ALA A 243 16.27 -15.00 10.73
N PHE A 244 15.35 -15.77 11.33
CA PHE A 244 15.57 -16.39 12.64
C PHE A 244 16.46 -17.64 12.58
N ALA A 245 16.53 -18.33 11.45
CA ALA A 245 17.36 -19.52 11.30
C ALA A 245 18.86 -19.21 11.12
N LYS A 246 19.19 -18.00 10.68
CA LYS A 246 20.61 -17.61 10.50
C LYS A 246 21.29 -17.30 11.83
N ASN A 247 22.57 -17.69 11.94
CA ASN A 247 23.43 -17.40 13.10
C ASN A 247 24.05 -15.98 13.02
N GLY A 248 23.25 -14.95 12.73
CA GLY A 248 23.74 -13.60 12.51
C GLY A 248 22.81 -12.54 13.12
N LYS A 249 23.23 -11.27 13.02
CA LYS A 249 22.36 -10.15 13.38
C LYS A 249 21.26 -10.02 12.34
N ILE A 250 20.10 -9.59 12.77
CA ILE A 250 19.01 -9.15 11.88
C ILE A 250 19.49 -7.91 11.13
N THR A 251 19.37 -7.91 9.81
CA THR A 251 19.72 -6.75 8.98
C THR A 251 18.55 -5.76 8.91
N LYS A 252 18.82 -4.54 8.46
CA LYS A 252 17.82 -3.49 8.28
C LYS A 252 16.65 -3.96 7.41
N GLU A 253 16.96 -4.66 6.33
CA GLU A 253 15.99 -5.16 5.36
C GLU A 253 15.13 -6.31 5.91
N GLU A 254 15.63 -7.03 6.93
CA GLU A 254 14.89 -8.12 7.56
C GLU A 254 13.98 -7.64 8.70
N ILE A 255 14.20 -6.43 9.22
CA ILE A 255 13.40 -5.88 10.34
C ILE A 255 11.90 -5.96 10.04
N PRO A 256 11.38 -5.54 8.87
CA PRO A 256 9.96 -5.62 8.58
C PRO A 256 9.40 -7.04 8.70
N ALA A 257 10.09 -8.05 8.17
CA ALA A 257 9.63 -9.44 8.21
C ALA A 257 9.67 -10.03 9.62
N VAL A 258 10.70 -9.74 10.42
CA VAL A 258 10.87 -10.33 11.76
C VAL A 258 9.99 -9.67 12.82
N THR A 259 9.71 -8.36 12.68
CA THR A 259 8.90 -7.59 13.63
C THR A 259 7.41 -7.65 13.29
N GLN A 260 7.08 -8.02 12.06
CA GLN A 260 5.69 -8.11 11.63
C GLN A 260 4.89 -9.07 12.52
N LEU A 261 3.79 -8.56 13.06
CA LEU A 261 2.79 -9.32 13.80
C LEU A 261 1.41 -8.80 13.44
N PHE A 262 0.54 -9.67 12.94
CA PHE A 262 -0.88 -9.34 12.84
C PHE A 262 -1.52 -9.59 14.21
N THR A 263 -1.74 -8.51 14.94
CA THR A 263 -2.21 -8.53 16.32
C THR A 263 -3.56 -9.27 16.41
N PRO A 264 -3.72 -10.25 17.32
CA PRO A 264 -5.00 -10.93 17.50
C PRO A 264 -6.16 -9.98 17.74
N ASP A 265 -7.31 -10.22 17.11
CA ASP A 265 -8.49 -9.35 17.13
C ASP A 265 -8.93 -8.93 18.55
N TRP A 266 -8.92 -9.87 19.49
CA TRP A 266 -9.30 -9.55 20.88
C TRP A 266 -8.34 -8.55 21.57
N ILE A 267 -7.04 -8.56 21.22
CA ILE A 267 -6.05 -7.59 21.72
C ILE A 267 -6.33 -6.22 21.11
N VAL A 268 -6.57 -6.17 19.80
CA VAL A 268 -6.90 -4.93 19.09
C VAL A 268 -8.15 -4.28 19.73
N ARG A 269 -9.20 -5.07 19.92
CA ARG A 269 -10.43 -4.59 20.60
C ARG A 269 -10.14 -4.10 22.00
N TYR A 270 -9.43 -4.90 22.78
CA TYR A 270 -9.04 -4.50 24.15
C TYR A 270 -8.30 -3.15 24.18
N MET A 271 -7.31 -2.97 23.28
CA MET A 271 -6.53 -1.74 23.19
C MET A 271 -7.40 -0.54 22.83
N VAL A 272 -8.20 -0.63 21.79
CA VAL A 272 -8.99 0.48 21.26
C VAL A 272 -10.17 0.81 22.20
N GLU A 273 -10.86 -0.20 22.72
CA GLU A 273 -12.01 0.01 23.65
C GLU A 273 -11.56 0.63 24.96
N ASN A 274 -10.36 0.32 25.46
CA ASN A 274 -9.82 0.84 26.71
C ASN A 274 -8.93 2.08 26.58
N SER A 275 -8.72 2.59 25.38
CA SER A 275 -8.07 3.88 25.10
C SER A 275 -9.08 4.87 24.52
N LEU A 276 -9.33 4.78 23.22
CA LEU A 276 -10.26 5.63 22.49
C LEU A 276 -11.69 5.54 23.06
N GLY A 277 -12.18 4.31 23.25
CA GLY A 277 -13.51 4.06 23.81
C GLY A 277 -13.65 4.60 25.22
N ARG A 278 -12.65 4.37 26.08
CA ARG A 278 -12.62 4.89 27.46
C ARG A 278 -12.64 6.42 27.48
N LEU A 279 -11.82 7.09 26.68
CA LEU A 279 -11.77 8.55 26.60
C LEU A 279 -13.17 9.13 26.32
N TRP A 280 -13.88 8.54 25.35
CA TRP A 280 -15.23 9.00 25.00
C TRP A 280 -16.24 8.72 26.10
N LEU A 281 -16.28 7.49 26.65
CA LEU A 281 -17.22 7.10 27.70
C LEU A 281 -17.03 7.88 29.00
N GLU A 282 -15.81 8.23 29.37
CA GLU A 282 -15.52 9.02 30.55
C GLU A 282 -16.06 10.46 30.44
N GLY A 283 -16.14 11.01 29.24
CA GLY A 283 -16.81 12.29 28.97
C GLY A 283 -18.31 12.17 28.72
N HIS A 284 -18.76 11.03 28.17
CA HIS A 284 -20.14 10.82 27.71
C HIS A 284 -20.73 9.50 28.24
N PRO A 285 -20.90 9.33 29.57
CA PRO A 285 -21.27 8.04 30.16
C PRO A 285 -22.65 7.53 29.71
N ASP A 286 -23.55 8.43 29.32
CA ASP A 286 -24.93 8.12 28.96
C ASP A 286 -25.10 7.81 27.45
N CYS A 287 -24.01 7.74 26.65
CA CYS A 287 -24.12 7.52 25.21
C CYS A 287 -24.51 6.08 24.81
N GLY A 288 -24.53 5.13 25.75
CA GLY A 288 -24.95 3.74 25.51
C GLY A 288 -23.96 2.86 24.73
N LEU A 289 -22.78 3.37 24.37
CA LEU A 289 -21.81 2.63 23.54
C LEU A 289 -21.09 1.50 24.28
N LYS A 290 -21.03 1.56 25.60
CA LYS A 290 -20.35 0.58 26.44
C LYS A 290 -20.83 -0.85 26.19
N GLU A 291 -22.11 -1.04 25.94
CA GLU A 291 -22.71 -2.36 25.69
C GLU A 291 -22.19 -3.02 24.40
N ASN A 292 -21.68 -2.22 23.47
CA ASN A 292 -21.11 -2.68 22.19
C ASN A 292 -19.67 -3.17 22.34
N TRP A 293 -18.97 -2.82 23.43
CA TRP A 293 -17.52 -3.01 23.58
C TRP A 293 -17.21 -4.13 24.56
N LYS A 294 -17.09 -5.33 24.02
CA LYS A 294 -16.94 -6.58 24.78
C LYS A 294 -15.72 -6.62 25.71
N TYR A 295 -14.64 -5.95 25.34
CA TYR A 295 -13.36 -5.97 26.07
C TYR A 295 -13.12 -4.69 26.88
N TYR A 296 -14.12 -3.82 26.97
CA TYR A 296 -14.06 -2.64 27.82
C TYR A 296 -14.01 -3.06 29.29
N LEU A 297 -13.06 -2.51 30.02
CA LEU A 297 -12.90 -2.77 31.45
C LEU A 297 -13.59 -1.70 32.29
N GLU A 298 -14.32 -2.14 33.31
CA GLU A 298 -14.85 -1.25 34.33
C GLU A 298 -13.71 -0.54 35.05
N GLU A 299 -13.99 0.68 35.51
CA GLU A 299 -13.06 1.41 36.35
C GLU A 299 -12.90 0.71 37.71
N ALA A 300 -11.65 0.50 38.11
CA ALA A 300 -11.37 0.02 39.47
C ALA A 300 -11.64 1.11 40.47
N GLN A 301 -12.00 0.70 41.71
CA GLN A 301 -12.18 1.63 42.79
C GLN A 301 -10.90 2.42 43.07
N GLN A 302 -11.00 3.74 43.14
CA GLN A 302 -9.88 4.65 43.30
C GLN A 302 -9.97 5.40 44.65
N GLU A 303 -8.80 5.85 45.12
CA GLU A 303 -8.73 6.74 46.27
C GLU A 303 -9.42 8.09 46.01
N PRO A 304 -10.00 8.77 47.07
CA PRO A 304 -10.74 10.01 46.86
C PRO A 304 -9.98 11.13 46.14
N GLU A 305 -8.68 11.24 46.37
CA GLU A 305 -7.84 12.25 45.70
C GLU A 305 -7.69 11.97 44.21
N VAL A 306 -7.60 10.69 43.83
CA VAL A 306 -7.55 10.26 42.44
C VAL A 306 -8.89 10.49 41.75
N GLN A 307 -9.99 10.16 42.45
CA GLN A 307 -11.35 10.43 41.94
C GLN A 307 -11.60 11.91 41.68
N ALA A 308 -11.11 12.80 42.55
CA ALA A 308 -11.24 14.24 42.33
C ALA A 308 -10.49 14.70 41.07
N LYS A 309 -9.28 14.18 40.82
CA LYS A 309 -8.51 14.48 39.58
C LYS A 309 -9.19 13.93 38.35
N LEU A 310 -9.69 12.70 38.41
CA LEU A 310 -10.43 12.08 37.30
C LEU A 310 -11.72 12.87 36.98
N ALA A 311 -12.39 13.41 37.96
CA ALA A 311 -13.57 14.25 37.74
C ALA A 311 -13.27 15.53 36.96
N GLU A 312 -12.10 16.15 37.18
CA GLU A 312 -11.68 17.32 36.38
C GLU A 312 -11.31 16.90 34.93
N ILE A 313 -10.55 15.81 34.74
CA ILE A 313 -10.20 15.28 33.42
C ILE A 313 -11.46 14.94 32.60
N ARG A 314 -12.46 14.34 33.25
CA ARG A 314 -13.75 14.00 32.62
C ARG A 314 -14.55 15.21 32.16
N LYS A 315 -14.41 16.36 32.82
CA LYS A 315 -14.99 17.62 32.31
C LYS A 315 -14.35 18.07 31.02
N GLU A 316 -13.03 17.89 30.89
CA GLU A 316 -12.32 18.17 29.63
C GLU A 316 -12.78 17.21 28.52
N TYR A 317 -12.89 15.90 28.83
CA TYR A 317 -13.38 14.90 27.88
C TYR A 317 -14.84 15.14 27.45
N ALA A 318 -15.70 15.62 28.35
CA ALA A 318 -17.08 15.96 28.03
C ALA A 318 -17.21 17.17 27.07
N ALA A 319 -16.17 17.98 26.97
CA ALA A 319 -16.15 19.14 26.07
C ALA A 319 -15.59 18.80 24.67
N LEU A 320 -15.04 17.58 24.47
CA LEU A 320 -14.47 17.17 23.17
C LEU A 320 -15.58 16.92 22.15
N ASN A 321 -15.36 17.39 20.94
CA ASN A 321 -16.09 16.93 19.77
C ASN A 321 -15.37 15.68 19.18
N PRO A 322 -16.08 14.82 18.46
CA PRO A 322 -15.45 13.66 17.82
C PRO A 322 -14.23 14.04 16.94
N GLU A 323 -14.25 15.18 16.26
CA GLU A 323 -13.16 15.68 15.40
C GLU A 323 -11.88 16.08 16.18
N ASP A 324 -12.00 16.36 17.49
CA ASP A 324 -10.85 16.75 18.31
C ASP A 324 -10.00 15.54 18.72
N ILE A 325 -10.55 14.33 18.63
CA ILE A 325 -9.87 13.10 19.03
C ILE A 325 -8.84 12.72 17.98
N LYS A 326 -7.59 12.52 18.42
CA LYS A 326 -6.49 12.06 17.56
C LYS A 326 -5.98 10.71 18.06
N LEU A 327 -5.97 9.72 17.16
CA LEU A 327 -5.43 8.40 17.41
C LEU A 327 -4.27 8.15 16.44
N ILE A 328 -3.11 7.79 16.99
CA ILE A 328 -1.94 7.40 16.20
C ILE A 328 -1.51 5.98 16.54
N ASP A 329 -1.25 5.19 15.50
CA ASP A 329 -0.51 3.93 15.60
C ASP A 329 0.88 4.14 14.97
N PRO A 330 1.95 4.25 15.77
CA PRO A 330 3.29 4.55 15.25
C PRO A 330 4.00 3.33 14.65
N CYS A 331 3.40 2.14 14.71
CA CYS A 331 3.91 0.87 14.17
C CYS A 331 2.75 0.08 13.58
N MET A 332 2.00 0.71 12.68
CA MET A 332 0.65 0.29 12.26
C MET A 332 0.60 -1.05 11.51
N GLY A 333 1.72 -1.55 10.97
CA GLY A 333 1.72 -2.74 10.13
C GLY A 333 0.74 -2.58 8.96
N SER A 334 -0.12 -3.56 8.76
CA SER A 334 -1.20 -3.49 7.76
C SER A 334 -2.47 -2.76 8.24
N GLY A 335 -2.40 -2.00 9.32
CA GLY A 335 -3.47 -1.10 9.79
C GLY A 335 -4.58 -1.75 10.60
N HIS A 336 -4.41 -2.94 11.18
CA HIS A 336 -5.47 -3.65 11.90
C HIS A 336 -6.05 -2.83 13.06
N ILE A 337 -5.19 -2.17 13.86
CA ILE A 337 -5.65 -1.29 14.96
C ILE A 337 -6.43 -0.10 14.41
N LEU A 338 -5.95 0.52 13.32
CA LEU A 338 -6.61 1.66 12.70
C LEU A 338 -7.98 1.31 12.11
N VAL A 339 -8.11 0.12 11.50
CA VAL A 339 -9.39 -0.38 10.95
C VAL A 339 -10.43 -0.57 12.05
N TYR A 340 -10.05 -1.15 13.20
CA TYR A 340 -10.99 -1.30 14.31
C TYR A 340 -11.27 0.04 15.04
N ALA A 341 -10.25 0.90 15.15
CA ALA A 341 -10.44 2.25 15.67
C ALA A 341 -11.44 3.06 14.82
N PHE A 342 -11.44 2.83 13.50
CA PHE A 342 -12.44 3.42 12.59
C PHE A 342 -13.87 3.01 12.98
N ASP A 343 -14.09 1.73 13.31
CA ASP A 343 -15.41 1.25 13.73
C ASP A 343 -15.85 1.87 15.06
N VAL A 344 -14.93 2.02 16.03
CA VAL A 344 -15.22 2.66 17.31
C VAL A 344 -15.50 4.16 17.11
N LEU A 345 -14.71 4.86 16.30
CA LEU A 345 -14.95 6.26 15.95
C LEU A 345 -16.29 6.44 15.23
N MET A 346 -16.64 5.55 14.31
CA MET A 346 -17.94 5.61 13.64
C MET A 346 -19.10 5.59 14.65
N GLN A 347 -19.05 4.69 15.65
CA GLN A 347 -20.06 4.64 16.71
C GLN A 347 -20.07 5.93 17.56
N ILE A 348 -18.89 6.50 17.83
CA ILE A 348 -18.76 7.78 18.54
C ILE A 348 -19.44 8.90 17.73
N TYR A 349 -19.14 9.01 16.45
CA TYR A 349 -19.75 10.03 15.57
C TYR A 349 -21.27 9.87 15.45
N GLU A 350 -21.74 8.62 15.28
CA GLU A 350 -23.20 8.35 15.26
C GLU A 350 -23.88 8.73 16.57
N SER A 351 -23.26 8.45 17.72
CA SER A 351 -23.77 8.87 19.03
C SER A 351 -23.82 10.39 19.20
N ALA A 352 -22.95 11.11 18.51
CA ALA A 352 -22.92 12.57 18.45
C ALA A 352 -23.85 13.16 17.36
N GLY A 353 -24.59 12.32 16.62
CA GLY A 353 -25.60 12.75 15.63
C GLY A 353 -25.09 12.96 14.21
N TYR A 354 -23.88 12.54 13.89
CA TYR A 354 -23.36 12.63 12.52
C TYR A 354 -23.94 11.52 11.63
N SER A 355 -24.06 11.79 10.33
CA SER A 355 -24.36 10.75 9.35
C SER A 355 -23.14 9.85 9.14
N GLN A 356 -23.34 8.57 8.83
CA GLN A 356 -22.24 7.64 8.55
C GLN A 356 -21.32 8.16 7.42
N ARG A 357 -21.92 8.79 6.42
CA ARG A 357 -21.19 9.35 5.27
C ARG A 357 -20.23 10.47 5.69
N ASP A 358 -20.73 11.42 6.49
CA ASP A 358 -19.94 12.56 6.94
C ASP A 358 -18.91 12.13 7.99
N ALA A 359 -19.32 11.23 8.89
CA ALA A 359 -18.43 10.61 9.88
C ALA A 359 -17.23 9.90 9.20
N ALA A 360 -17.48 9.09 8.17
CA ALA A 360 -16.41 8.38 7.48
C ALA A 360 -15.36 9.33 6.87
N LYS A 361 -15.79 10.46 6.33
CA LYS A 361 -14.89 11.50 5.80
C LYS A 361 -14.12 12.17 6.94
N SER A 362 -14.81 12.60 7.98
CA SER A 362 -14.23 13.28 9.13
C SER A 362 -13.19 12.40 9.86
N ILE A 363 -13.46 11.10 10.00
CA ILE A 363 -12.54 10.14 10.61
C ILE A 363 -11.20 10.08 9.83
N LEU A 364 -11.25 10.03 8.50
CA LEU A 364 -10.04 10.04 7.68
C LEU A 364 -9.25 11.33 7.80
N GLU A 365 -9.96 12.47 7.83
CA GLU A 365 -9.34 13.81 7.80
C GLU A 365 -8.81 14.24 9.18
N HIS A 366 -9.42 13.77 10.27
CA HIS A 366 -9.16 14.34 11.60
C HIS A 366 -8.68 13.36 12.66
N ASN A 367 -9.06 12.09 12.59
CA ASN A 367 -8.91 11.21 13.74
C ASN A 367 -7.80 10.16 13.62
N ILE A 368 -7.62 9.54 12.46
CA ILE A 368 -6.74 8.38 12.29
C ILE A 368 -5.40 8.77 11.71
N TYR A 369 -4.32 8.41 12.41
CA TYR A 369 -2.94 8.60 12.00
C TYR A 369 -2.18 7.28 12.15
N GLY A 370 -1.32 6.97 11.17
CA GLY A 370 -0.51 5.76 11.22
C GLY A 370 0.88 5.96 10.63
N LEU A 371 1.88 5.34 11.23
CA LEU A 371 3.25 5.32 10.74
C LEU A 371 3.76 3.89 10.70
N ASP A 372 4.60 3.58 9.72
CA ASP A 372 5.39 2.35 9.68
C ASP A 372 6.74 2.61 9.01
N ILE A 373 7.72 1.74 9.26
CA ILE A 373 9.02 1.78 8.58
C ILE A 373 9.01 1.04 7.24
N ASP A 374 8.03 0.14 7.03
CA ASP A 374 7.87 -0.66 5.82
C ASP A 374 6.88 0.00 4.84
N ASP A 375 7.37 0.39 3.67
CA ASP A 375 6.55 0.96 2.61
C ASP A 375 5.41 0.01 2.17
N ARG A 376 5.63 -1.30 2.25
CA ARG A 376 4.65 -2.34 1.92
C ARG A 376 3.51 -2.39 2.94
N ALA A 377 3.86 -2.31 4.22
CA ALA A 377 2.88 -2.21 5.31
C ALA A 377 2.02 -0.94 5.17
N TYR A 378 2.66 0.19 4.88
CA TYR A 378 1.98 1.46 4.59
C TYR A 378 0.94 1.34 3.48
N GLN A 379 1.31 0.76 2.33
CA GLN A 379 0.40 0.58 1.19
C GLN A 379 -0.86 -0.20 1.58
N LEU A 380 -0.67 -1.28 2.33
CA LEU A 380 -1.79 -2.13 2.78
C LEU A 380 -2.64 -1.46 3.87
N ALA A 381 -2.03 -0.74 4.82
CA ALA A 381 -2.75 0.01 5.83
C ALA A 381 -3.60 1.12 5.20
N TYR A 382 -3.03 1.88 4.26
CA TYR A 382 -3.76 2.87 3.48
C TYR A 382 -4.96 2.24 2.79
N PHE A 383 -4.75 1.14 2.07
CA PHE A 383 -5.83 0.43 1.39
C PHE A 383 -6.89 -0.06 2.37
N ALA A 384 -6.51 -0.71 3.48
CA ALA A 384 -7.44 -1.24 4.47
C ALA A 384 -8.31 -0.14 5.09
N VAL A 385 -7.71 1.01 5.46
CA VAL A 385 -8.44 2.15 6.02
C VAL A 385 -9.38 2.78 4.99
N MET A 386 -8.93 2.92 3.72
CA MET A 386 -9.79 3.44 2.64
C MET A 386 -10.94 2.49 2.31
N MET A 387 -10.72 1.17 2.30
CA MET A 387 -11.79 0.17 2.12
C MET A 387 -12.76 0.19 3.29
N LYS A 388 -12.27 0.41 4.52
CA LYS A 388 -13.13 0.58 5.69
C LYS A 388 -14.02 1.82 5.57
N ALA A 389 -13.46 2.95 5.19
CA ALA A 389 -14.24 4.16 4.92
C ALA A 389 -15.28 3.97 3.79
N ARG A 390 -14.93 3.20 2.75
CA ARG A 390 -15.81 2.89 1.61
C ARG A 390 -17.07 2.14 2.02
N GLN A 391 -17.01 1.31 3.07
CA GLN A 391 -18.19 0.61 3.62
C GLN A 391 -19.28 1.59 4.06
N TYR A 392 -18.89 2.74 4.61
CA TYR A 392 -19.80 3.76 5.15
C TYR A 392 -20.09 4.89 4.15
N ASN A 393 -19.16 5.16 3.23
CA ASN A 393 -19.32 6.24 2.25
C ASN A 393 -18.96 5.77 0.83
N ARG A 394 -19.96 5.50 0.00
CA ARG A 394 -19.79 5.00 -1.37
C ARG A 394 -18.97 5.93 -2.28
N ARG A 395 -18.84 7.23 -1.96
CA ARG A 395 -18.14 8.25 -2.74
C ARG A 395 -16.77 8.61 -2.19
N ILE A 396 -16.27 7.87 -1.21
CA ILE A 396 -15.00 8.20 -0.54
C ILE A 396 -13.78 7.99 -1.45
N LEU A 397 -13.88 7.08 -2.42
CA LEU A 397 -12.82 6.78 -3.38
C LEU A 397 -12.88 7.75 -4.57
N ASN A 398 -12.50 9.00 -4.36
CA ASN A 398 -12.50 10.06 -5.39
C ASN A 398 -11.13 10.73 -5.58
N GLY A 399 -10.09 10.24 -4.89
CA GLY A 399 -8.74 10.82 -4.95
C GLY A 399 -8.52 12.12 -4.18
N GLU A 400 -9.57 12.69 -3.60
CA GLU A 400 -9.52 14.00 -2.92
C GLU A 400 -9.40 13.88 -1.39
N ASN A 401 -9.72 12.70 -0.83
CA ASN A 401 -9.74 12.52 0.62
C ASN A 401 -8.34 12.26 1.17
N THR A 402 -7.98 12.97 2.21
CA THR A 402 -6.74 12.77 2.93
C THR A 402 -6.87 11.57 3.86
N CYS A 403 -5.87 10.70 3.85
CA CYS A 403 -5.74 9.60 4.80
C CYS A 403 -4.34 9.71 5.43
N HIS A 404 -4.28 9.90 6.76
CA HIS A 404 -3.04 10.22 7.46
C HIS A 404 -2.25 8.98 7.89
N VAL A 405 -2.03 8.07 6.95
CA VAL A 405 -1.11 6.94 7.14
C VAL A 405 0.09 7.10 6.23
N TYR A 406 1.30 6.84 6.73
CA TYR A 406 2.54 7.13 6.03
C TYR A 406 3.61 6.09 6.34
N ALA A 407 4.51 5.87 5.36
CA ALA A 407 5.79 5.20 5.60
C ALA A 407 6.85 6.24 5.96
N ILE A 408 7.66 5.93 6.96
CA ILE A 408 8.81 6.77 7.33
C ILE A 408 9.82 6.75 6.18
N GLN A 409 10.19 7.94 5.69
CA GLN A 409 11.12 8.10 4.58
C GLN A 409 12.47 8.56 5.08
N GLU A 410 13.55 8.04 4.46
CA GLU A 410 14.92 8.45 4.76
C GLU A 410 15.41 9.52 3.79
N SER A 411 16.20 10.44 4.30
CA SER A 411 16.80 11.52 3.51
C SER A 411 18.14 11.15 2.85
N ASN A 412 18.66 9.97 3.11
CA ASN A 412 20.00 9.52 2.71
C ASN A 412 20.29 9.67 1.20
N SER A 413 19.28 9.42 0.36
CA SER A 413 19.41 9.51 -1.10
C SER A 413 19.16 10.91 -1.68
N ILE A 414 18.78 11.89 -0.84
CA ILE A 414 18.44 13.23 -1.33
C ILE A 414 19.71 14.00 -1.68
N ASN A 415 19.81 14.41 -2.95
CA ASN A 415 20.90 15.28 -3.38
C ASN A 415 20.70 16.71 -2.86
N ARG A 416 21.44 17.06 -1.81
CA ARG A 416 21.35 18.37 -1.15
C ARG A 416 21.71 19.56 -2.07
N ALA A 417 22.40 19.32 -3.19
CA ALA A 417 22.66 20.38 -4.18
C ALA A 417 21.35 20.95 -4.78
N HIS A 418 20.26 20.21 -4.74
CA HIS A 418 18.96 20.67 -5.21
C HIS A 418 18.26 21.63 -4.24
N LEU A 419 18.68 21.71 -2.98
CA LEU A 419 18.12 22.62 -1.98
C LEU A 419 18.26 24.11 -2.36
N LYS A 420 19.22 24.44 -3.23
CA LYS A 420 19.37 25.80 -3.75
C LYS A 420 18.15 26.31 -4.53
N TYR A 421 17.32 25.40 -5.04
CA TYR A 421 16.10 25.74 -5.77
C TYR A 421 14.86 25.79 -4.87
N PHE A 422 14.98 25.38 -3.60
CA PHE A 422 13.87 25.41 -2.65
C PHE A 422 13.53 26.84 -2.27
N GLY A 423 12.22 27.14 -2.10
CA GLY A 423 11.75 28.48 -1.79
C GLY A 423 11.92 29.49 -2.94
N ALA A 424 11.97 29.04 -4.19
CA ALA A 424 11.98 29.92 -5.34
C ALA A 424 10.65 30.73 -5.37
N GLY A 425 10.78 32.09 -5.41
CA GLY A 425 9.61 32.98 -5.32
C GLY A 425 9.35 33.57 -3.92
N MET A 426 10.04 33.10 -2.89
CA MET A 426 10.07 33.69 -1.57
C MET A 426 11.08 34.86 -1.52
N ASP A 427 10.92 35.75 -0.57
CA ASP A 427 11.98 36.73 -0.31
C ASP A 427 13.24 36.05 0.27
N ASP A 428 14.37 36.76 0.25
CA ASP A 428 15.66 36.16 0.65
C ASP A 428 15.71 35.74 2.12
N ILE A 429 14.96 36.39 3.01
CA ILE A 429 14.91 36.05 4.44
C ILE A 429 14.09 34.79 4.65
N GLU A 430 12.90 34.74 4.08
CA GLU A 430 12.01 33.60 4.15
C GLU A 430 12.65 32.36 3.50
N LYS A 431 13.27 32.54 2.34
CA LYS A 431 13.99 31.48 1.62
C LYS A 431 15.13 30.88 2.44
N ASN A 432 15.95 31.72 3.08
CA ASN A 432 17.04 31.24 3.92
C ASN A 432 16.50 30.51 5.17
N ALA A 433 15.44 31.02 5.80
CA ALA A 433 14.80 30.39 6.93
C ALA A 433 14.22 29.01 6.54
N ALA A 434 13.48 28.95 5.43
CA ALA A 434 12.90 27.70 4.92
C ALA A 434 14.00 26.68 4.56
N LYS A 435 15.10 27.13 3.95
CA LYS A 435 16.23 26.27 3.61
C LYS A 435 16.91 25.70 4.87
N MET A 436 17.17 26.50 5.89
CA MET A 436 17.74 26.04 7.16
C MET A 436 16.84 25.01 7.84
N GLN A 437 15.53 25.25 7.86
CA GLN A 437 14.55 24.30 8.41
C GLN A 437 14.56 22.99 7.63
N LEU A 438 14.61 23.03 6.30
CA LEU A 438 14.66 21.85 5.45
C LEU A 438 15.97 21.08 5.63
N GLU A 439 17.12 21.74 5.68
CA GLU A 439 18.42 21.10 5.95
C GLU A 439 18.42 20.38 7.30
N GLY A 440 17.92 21.02 8.35
CA GLY A 440 17.79 20.40 9.67
C GLY A 440 16.83 19.21 9.67
N LEU A 441 15.69 19.31 8.98
CA LEU A 441 14.76 18.19 8.84
C LEU A 441 15.40 16.99 8.11
N LEU A 442 16.15 17.26 7.03
CA LEU A 442 16.87 16.22 6.30
C LEU A 442 17.96 15.56 7.16
N ASP A 443 18.64 16.31 8.04
CA ASP A 443 19.58 15.75 8.99
C ASP A 443 18.88 14.82 10.00
N THR A 444 17.72 15.23 10.51
CA THR A 444 16.92 14.41 11.43
C THR A 444 16.40 13.12 10.75
N LEU A 445 16.06 13.20 9.46
CA LEU A 445 15.54 12.06 8.70
C LEU A 445 16.65 11.17 8.09
N THR A 446 17.92 11.44 8.37
CA THR A 446 19.00 10.52 8.02
C THR A 446 18.86 9.24 8.84
N ASP A 447 18.87 8.08 8.18
CA ASP A 447 18.64 6.76 8.77
C ASP A 447 17.32 6.66 9.57
N ALA A 448 16.31 7.41 9.15
CA ALA A 448 15.04 7.54 9.86
C ALA A 448 14.33 6.20 10.10
N LYS A 449 14.49 5.22 9.19
CA LYS A 449 13.90 3.88 9.34
C LYS A 449 14.55 3.07 10.49
N GLU A 450 15.76 3.42 10.91
CA GLU A 450 16.39 2.80 12.08
C GLU A 450 15.88 3.38 13.40
N TYR A 451 15.57 4.68 13.40
CA TYR A 451 15.07 5.37 14.59
C TYR A 451 13.54 5.26 14.75
N GLY A 452 12.79 5.18 13.66
CA GLY A 452 11.35 4.99 13.68
C GLY A 452 10.61 6.10 14.43
N SER A 453 9.67 5.71 15.30
CA SER A 453 8.82 6.63 16.05
C SER A 453 9.52 7.45 17.15
N ILE A 454 10.81 7.22 17.43
CA ILE A 454 11.57 8.01 18.39
C ILE A 454 12.20 9.28 17.79
N LEU A 455 12.04 9.49 16.47
CA LEU A 455 12.48 10.72 15.80
C LEU A 455 11.77 11.94 16.40
N ASN A 456 12.54 12.99 16.68
CA ASN A 456 11.99 14.25 17.16
C ASN A 456 12.03 15.32 16.04
N VAL A 457 10.84 15.71 15.58
CA VAL A 457 10.64 16.71 14.52
C VAL A 457 9.89 17.97 15.02
N GLU A 458 9.67 18.10 16.32
CA GLU A 458 8.91 19.22 16.91
C GLU A 458 9.58 20.60 16.69
N SER A 459 10.89 20.60 16.52
CA SER A 459 11.66 21.85 16.32
C SER A 459 11.49 22.47 14.94
N TYR A 460 10.81 21.81 14.00
CA TYR A 460 10.68 22.30 12.63
C TYR A 460 9.32 22.95 12.38
N ASN A 461 9.36 24.10 11.68
CA ASN A 461 8.14 24.79 11.24
C ASN A 461 7.58 24.12 9.97
N CYS A 462 6.77 23.09 10.15
CA CYS A 462 6.18 22.35 9.05
C CYS A 462 5.29 23.23 8.15
N CYS A 463 4.64 24.26 8.69
CA CYS A 463 3.84 25.19 7.88
C CYS A 463 4.71 25.94 6.86
N LEU A 464 5.87 26.43 7.29
CA LEU A 464 6.82 27.12 6.41
C LEU A 464 7.34 26.20 5.30
N LEU A 465 7.63 24.93 5.63
CA LEU A 465 8.12 23.93 4.67
C LEU A 465 7.03 23.53 3.67
N TYR A 466 5.78 23.34 4.14
CA TYR A 466 4.67 22.92 3.29
C TYR A 466 4.19 24.02 2.34
N THR A 467 4.20 25.28 2.76
CA THR A 467 3.77 26.41 1.95
C THR A 467 4.86 26.94 1.00
N SER A 468 6.09 26.44 1.12
CA SER A 468 7.18 26.82 0.22
C SER A 468 6.92 26.32 -1.21
N PRO A 469 6.94 27.19 -2.25
CA PRO A 469 6.72 26.78 -3.63
C PRO A 469 7.74 25.74 -4.05
N SER A 470 7.27 24.62 -4.60
CA SER A 470 8.14 23.60 -5.16
C SER A 470 8.49 23.93 -6.62
N PRO A 471 9.61 23.43 -7.18
CA PRO A 471 9.94 23.58 -8.59
C PRO A 471 8.88 23.03 -9.56
N ARG A 472 7.98 22.16 -9.08
CA ARG A 472 6.85 21.64 -9.87
C ARG A 472 5.71 22.65 -9.98
N ASP A 473 5.49 23.45 -8.95
CA ASP A 473 4.41 24.44 -8.90
C ASP A 473 4.71 25.61 -9.86
N MET A 474 6.00 25.94 -10.05
CA MET A 474 6.46 26.98 -10.96
C MET A 474 6.38 26.62 -12.45
N ARG A 475 6.18 25.33 -12.82
CA ARG A 475 5.97 24.92 -14.21
C ARG A 475 4.51 25.03 -14.67
N ARG A 476 3.60 25.37 -13.76
CA ARG A 476 2.15 25.53 -14.03
C ARG A 476 1.70 26.99 -14.09
N SER A 477 2.56 27.94 -13.73
CA SER A 477 2.41 29.39 -13.94
C SER A 477 3.29 29.83 -15.13
#